data_c09fa87abbcbb8f17657f7a38908d112
#
_entry.id   c09fa87abbcbb8f17657f7a38908d112
#
_cell.length_a   1.000
_cell.length_b   1.000
_cell.length_c   1.000
_cell.angle_alpha   90.00
_cell.angle_beta   90.00
_cell.angle_gamma   90.00
#
_symmetry.space_group_name_H-M   'P 1'
#
loop_
_entity.id
_entity.type
_entity.pdbx_description
1 polymer ?
#
loop_
_entity_poly.entity_id
_entity_poly.type
_entity_poly.pdbx_seq_one_letter_code
_entity_poly.pdbx_strand_id
1 'polypeptide(L)'
;MHQSDVYNNFQMGVSLLSAFSGAAADNMACFIAGTLVLTTTGLLAIEKLNPGDKVISTDPDTLETSEKTVLETYIRKVDRLVHLVINGEEIVTTDNHPFYVQDRGFIEAGRLLVDDKLVSVNGDDLFVEYVKTEELDTLIDVHNFQVEDFHTYFVGNLLAWVHNKTCPPHMNEDGTLKPNQEYKAGENGYTYKTDANGNISSAHADELKFKTHDGRLNHNSNTAGKLPGDDAGHLFADQFGGSPELDNLVSQKSGLNRGIKGNPKTYRNMEKQWSTALKNGQKVTDIDINLSYKNGSSRPSAFDVSYKIDGKLFNRHFKN
;
A
#
# COMPACT_ATOMS: atom_id res chain seq x y z
N MET A 1 39.83 -33.59 -11.69
CA MET A 1 39.15 -33.15 -12.90
C MET A 1 37.74 -33.75 -12.88
N HIS A 2 36.64 -33.08 -12.75
CA HIS A 2 36.17 -31.76 -13.03
C HIS A 2 35.21 -31.29 -11.91
N GLN A 3 35.56 -30.19 -11.28
CA GLN A 3 34.58 -29.31 -10.64
C GLN A 3 34.05 -28.37 -11.73
N SER A 4 32.81 -28.04 -11.66
CA SER A 4 32.05 -26.99 -12.31
C SER A 4 30.82 -27.56 -12.99
N ASP A 5 29.64 -27.26 -12.40
CA ASP A 5 28.38 -26.96 -13.08
C ASP A 5 27.18 -26.96 -12.10
N VAL A 6 27.32 -26.33 -10.92
CA VAL A 6 26.19 -26.09 -10.01
C VAL A 6 26.05 -24.60 -9.65
N TYR A 7 26.68 -23.69 -10.38
CA TYR A 7 26.67 -22.25 -10.01
C TYR A 7 25.97 -21.32 -11.01
N ASN A 8 25.08 -21.83 -11.86
CA ASN A 8 24.38 -20.96 -12.82
C ASN A 8 22.89 -21.29 -12.99
N ASN A 9 22.09 -21.23 -11.90
CA ASN A 9 20.63 -21.13 -12.02
C ASN A 9 20.00 -20.48 -10.77
N PHE A 10 20.54 -19.33 -10.35
CA PHE A 10 19.91 -18.50 -9.32
C PHE A 10 19.92 -17.01 -9.71
N GLN A 11 19.41 -16.72 -10.90
CA GLN A 11 19.07 -15.37 -11.31
C GLN A 11 17.81 -15.42 -12.15
N MET A 12 16.66 -15.29 -11.50
CA MET A 12 15.46 -14.63 -12.00
C MET A 12 14.40 -14.63 -10.89
N GLY A 13 14.45 -13.61 -10.10
CA GLY A 13 13.51 -13.26 -9.06
C GLY A 13 13.89 -11.90 -8.52
N VAL A 14 14.13 -10.93 -9.42
CA VAL A 14 14.26 -9.54 -9.01
C VAL A 14 12.84 -9.03 -8.82
N SER A 15 12.31 -9.19 -7.60
CA SER A 15 11.23 -8.37 -7.10
C SER A 15 11.62 -6.92 -7.34
N LEU A 16 10.80 -6.16 -8.04
CA LEU A 16 10.93 -4.72 -8.17
C LEU A 16 10.72 -4.08 -6.80
N LEU A 17 11.76 -4.09 -5.98
CA LEU A 17 11.87 -3.26 -4.80
C LEU A 17 11.90 -1.81 -5.27
N SER A 18 10.81 -1.10 -5.08
CA SER A 18 10.79 0.34 -5.30
C SER A 18 11.65 1.01 -4.22
N ALA A 19 12.91 1.25 -4.53
CA ALA A 19 13.77 2.10 -3.69
C ALA A 19 13.29 3.55 -3.86
N PHE A 20 12.60 4.08 -2.87
CA PHE A 20 12.24 5.49 -2.80
C PHE A 20 13.46 6.30 -2.35
N SER A 21 14.00 7.13 -3.24
CA SER A 21 14.97 8.18 -2.92
C SER A 21 14.28 9.54 -3.03
N GLY A 22 14.02 10.18 -1.90
CA GLY A 22 13.47 11.54 -1.86
C GLY A 22 12.90 11.89 -0.48
N ALA A 23 12.86 13.15 -0.11
CA ALA A 23 12.44 13.70 1.19
C ALA A 23 11.05 13.26 1.74
N ALA A 24 10.31 12.45 1.01
CA ALA A 24 9.02 11.87 1.41
C ALA A 24 9.16 10.52 2.13
N ALA A 25 10.35 9.88 2.09
CA ALA A 25 10.60 8.62 2.79
C ALA A 25 10.92 8.82 4.30
N ASP A 26 11.13 10.07 4.74
CA ASP A 26 11.67 10.37 6.08
C ASP A 26 10.69 10.11 7.23
N ASN A 27 9.38 9.93 6.97
CA ASN A 27 8.36 9.74 8.01
C ASN A 27 7.72 8.33 8.06
N MET A 28 8.22 7.37 7.29
CA MET A 28 7.67 6.01 7.32
C MET A 28 8.18 5.25 8.55
N ALA A 29 7.28 4.71 9.35
CA ALA A 29 7.59 3.80 10.46
C ALA A 29 8.12 2.47 9.91
N CYS A 30 9.24 1.95 10.43
CA CYS A 30 9.90 0.75 9.89
C CYS A 30 10.57 -0.09 10.97
N PHE A 31 10.84 -1.36 10.65
CA PHE A 31 11.67 -2.27 11.46
C PHE A 31 12.95 -2.63 10.72
N ILE A 32 13.96 -3.08 11.48
CA ILE A 32 15.17 -3.67 10.89
C ILE A 32 14.86 -5.03 10.24
N ALA A 33 15.71 -5.47 9.31
CA ALA A 33 15.67 -6.83 8.79
C ALA A 33 15.78 -7.87 9.91
N GLY A 34 15.10 -9.02 9.76
CA GLY A 34 15.02 -10.06 10.77
C GLY A 34 13.87 -9.88 11.78
N THR A 35 13.22 -8.71 11.83
CA THR A 35 12.01 -8.54 12.66
C THR A 35 10.92 -9.51 12.19
N LEU A 36 10.43 -10.36 13.10
CA LEU A 36 9.42 -11.36 12.81
C LEU A 36 8.03 -10.72 12.73
N VAL A 37 7.25 -11.13 11.75
CA VAL A 37 5.85 -10.73 11.53
C VAL A 37 4.96 -11.96 11.58
N LEU A 38 3.82 -11.87 12.24
CA LEU A 38 2.84 -12.96 12.30
C LEU A 38 2.06 -13.04 10.97
N THR A 39 2.26 -14.15 10.27
CA THR A 39 1.53 -14.50 9.04
C THR A 39 0.55 -15.65 9.30
N THR A 40 -0.29 -15.98 8.33
CA THR A 40 -1.20 -17.15 8.40
C THR A 40 -0.46 -18.49 8.43
N THR A 41 0.82 -18.52 8.05
CA THR A 41 1.66 -19.73 8.04
C THR A 41 2.70 -19.76 9.15
N GLY A 42 2.68 -18.80 10.07
CA GLY A 42 3.63 -18.65 11.16
C GLY A 42 4.46 -17.37 11.07
N LEU A 43 5.54 -17.29 11.84
CA LEU A 43 6.40 -16.11 11.85
C LEU A 43 7.31 -16.05 10.61
N LEU A 44 7.36 -14.89 9.95
CA LEU A 44 8.21 -14.63 8.79
C LEU A 44 8.98 -13.33 9.02
N ALA A 45 10.27 -13.31 8.67
CA ALA A 45 11.07 -12.09 8.75
C ALA A 45 10.54 -11.02 7.76
N ILE A 46 10.45 -9.78 8.22
CA ILE A 46 9.79 -8.66 7.51
C ILE A 46 10.33 -8.43 6.09
N GLU A 47 11.64 -8.59 5.89
CA GLU A 47 12.29 -8.44 4.58
C GLU A 47 11.95 -9.55 3.58
N LYS A 48 11.27 -10.60 4.02
CA LYS A 48 10.82 -11.74 3.19
C LYS A 48 9.37 -11.64 2.77
N LEU A 49 8.62 -10.70 3.34
CA LEU A 49 7.24 -10.45 2.96
C LEU A 49 7.17 -9.87 1.54
N ASN A 50 6.17 -10.31 0.80
CA ASN A 50 5.88 -9.84 -0.55
C ASN A 50 4.42 -9.40 -0.67
N PRO A 51 4.08 -8.50 -1.61
CA PRO A 51 2.69 -8.23 -1.95
C PRO A 51 1.94 -9.53 -2.27
N GLY A 52 0.74 -9.69 -1.69
CA GLY A 52 -0.06 -10.90 -1.79
C GLY A 52 0.05 -11.86 -0.59
N ASP A 53 1.11 -11.77 0.22
CA ASP A 53 1.22 -12.55 1.46
C ASP A 53 0.10 -12.20 2.44
N LYS A 54 -0.24 -13.15 3.33
CA LYS A 54 -1.29 -12.97 4.34
C LYS A 54 -0.67 -12.82 5.73
N VAL A 55 -1.03 -11.74 6.40
CA VAL A 55 -0.66 -11.45 7.80
C VAL A 55 -1.89 -11.47 8.70
N ILE A 56 -1.69 -11.69 9.99
CA ILE A 56 -2.73 -11.53 11.00
C ILE A 56 -2.78 -10.06 11.40
N SER A 57 -3.98 -9.49 11.38
CA SER A 57 -4.24 -8.09 11.65
C SER A 57 -5.49 -7.93 12.51
N THR A 58 -5.52 -6.92 13.36
CA THR A 58 -6.67 -6.59 14.23
C THR A 58 -7.16 -5.19 13.89
N ASP A 59 -8.46 -5.06 13.67
CA ASP A 59 -9.15 -3.78 13.50
C ASP A 59 -9.06 -2.97 14.81
N PRO A 60 -8.47 -1.78 14.81
CA PRO A 60 -8.31 -0.98 16.02
C PRO A 60 -9.65 -0.46 16.59
N ASP A 61 -10.70 -0.38 15.78
CA ASP A 61 -12.01 0.14 16.19
C ASP A 61 -12.92 -0.96 16.74
N THR A 62 -12.93 -2.12 16.08
CA THR A 62 -13.83 -3.24 16.43
C THR A 62 -13.15 -4.34 17.25
N LEU A 63 -11.81 -4.35 17.30
CA LEU A 63 -10.97 -5.40 17.88
C LEU A 63 -11.16 -6.78 17.20
N GLU A 64 -11.72 -6.82 16.01
CA GLU A 64 -11.81 -8.03 15.21
C GLU A 64 -10.45 -8.39 14.64
N THR A 65 -10.00 -9.63 14.87
CA THR A 65 -8.75 -10.15 14.32
C THR A 65 -9.05 -11.06 13.13
N SER A 66 -8.39 -10.79 12.01
CA SER A 66 -8.54 -11.58 10.78
C SER A 66 -7.27 -11.57 9.94
N GLU A 67 -7.22 -12.44 8.93
CA GLU A 67 -6.16 -12.39 7.93
C GLU A 67 -6.36 -11.21 6.99
N LYS A 68 -5.28 -10.51 6.68
CA LYS A 68 -5.25 -9.39 5.75
C LYS A 68 -4.10 -9.54 4.76
N THR A 69 -4.28 -8.95 3.58
CA THR A 69 -3.27 -9.02 2.51
C THR A 69 -2.21 -7.96 2.70
N VAL A 70 -0.95 -8.32 2.46
CA VAL A 70 0.15 -7.37 2.24
C VAL A 70 -0.07 -6.74 0.85
N LEU A 71 -0.28 -5.43 0.80
CA LEU A 71 -0.55 -4.69 -0.44
C LEU A 71 0.74 -4.26 -1.13
N GLU A 72 1.68 -3.72 -0.35
CA GLU A 72 2.96 -3.20 -0.82
C GLU A 72 4.05 -3.43 0.24
N THR A 73 5.31 -3.45 -0.19
CA THR A 73 6.48 -3.53 0.70
C THR A 73 7.40 -2.35 0.44
N TYR A 74 8.05 -1.84 1.50
CA TYR A 74 8.88 -0.65 1.46
C TYR A 74 10.24 -0.90 2.10
N ILE A 75 11.28 -0.28 1.54
CA ILE A 75 12.62 -0.22 2.11
C ILE A 75 13.08 1.23 2.11
N ARG A 76 13.59 1.71 3.24
CA ARG A 76 14.25 3.01 3.32
C ARG A 76 15.54 2.92 4.13
N LYS A 77 16.38 3.94 4.03
CA LYS A 77 17.60 4.05 4.82
C LYS A 77 17.41 5.03 5.96
N VAL A 78 17.91 4.66 7.14
CA VAL A 78 17.87 5.48 8.35
C VAL A 78 19.22 5.50 9.05
N ASP A 79 19.47 6.56 9.79
CA ASP A 79 20.64 6.77 10.66
C ASP A 79 20.29 6.79 12.15
N ARG A 80 18.99 6.54 12.49
CA ARG A 80 18.50 6.53 13.86
C ARG A 80 17.56 5.36 14.08
N LEU A 81 17.71 4.66 15.21
CA LEU A 81 16.87 3.56 15.65
C LEU A 81 16.44 3.72 17.12
N VAL A 82 15.37 3.03 17.47
CA VAL A 82 14.91 2.83 18.85
C VAL A 82 14.98 1.34 19.17
N HIS A 83 15.68 1.01 20.24
CA HIS A 83 15.77 -0.31 20.84
C HIS A 83 14.76 -0.40 21.97
N LEU A 84 13.85 -1.35 21.88
CA LEU A 84 12.82 -1.65 22.88
C LEU A 84 13.11 -3.05 23.43
N VAL A 85 13.19 -3.18 24.76
CA VAL A 85 13.12 -4.50 25.40
C VAL A 85 11.72 -4.65 26.00
N ILE A 86 11.01 -5.68 25.57
CA ILE A 86 9.62 -5.97 25.94
C ILE A 86 9.59 -7.41 26.46
N ASN A 87 9.28 -7.62 27.73
CA ASN A 87 9.30 -8.95 28.39
C ASN A 87 10.54 -9.79 28.03
N GLY A 88 11.73 -9.15 28.01
CA GLY A 88 13.01 -9.80 27.69
C GLY A 88 13.31 -9.97 26.20
N GLU A 89 12.42 -9.64 25.27
CA GLU A 89 12.67 -9.64 23.82
C GLU A 89 13.06 -8.24 23.34
N GLU A 90 14.15 -8.15 22.56
CA GLU A 90 14.54 -6.90 21.92
C GLU A 90 13.84 -6.74 20.57
N ILE A 91 13.18 -5.60 20.37
CA ILE A 91 12.60 -5.16 19.09
C ILE A 91 13.25 -3.83 18.70
N VAL A 92 13.80 -3.76 17.48
CA VAL A 92 14.49 -2.57 16.96
C VAL A 92 13.68 -1.96 15.84
N THR A 93 13.38 -0.66 15.96
CA THR A 93 12.46 0.03 15.05
C THR A 93 12.86 1.51 14.87
N THR A 94 12.19 2.22 13.99
CA THR A 94 12.28 3.68 13.90
C THR A 94 11.47 4.34 15.03
N ASP A 95 11.82 5.56 15.40
CA ASP A 95 11.24 6.30 16.54
C ASP A 95 9.72 6.55 16.39
N ASN A 96 9.23 6.66 15.18
CA ASN A 96 7.85 6.97 14.83
C ASN A 96 6.95 5.73 14.66
N HIS A 97 7.45 4.50 14.92
CA HIS A 97 6.63 3.28 14.75
C HIS A 97 5.63 3.13 15.91
N PRO A 98 4.29 3.08 15.64
CA PRO A 98 3.29 3.04 16.70
C PRO A 98 3.09 1.62 17.26
N PHE A 99 3.19 1.48 18.58
CA PHE A 99 2.83 0.29 19.35
C PHE A 99 1.53 0.54 20.11
N TYR A 100 0.66 -0.46 20.19
CA TYR A 100 -0.59 -0.34 20.95
C TYR A 100 -0.32 -0.47 22.44
N VAL A 101 -0.52 0.64 23.16
CA VAL A 101 -0.43 0.73 24.62
C VAL A 101 -1.83 0.64 25.19
N GLN A 102 -2.04 -0.25 26.17
CA GLN A 102 -3.34 -0.42 26.82
C GLN A 102 -3.82 0.92 27.38
N ASP A 103 -5.11 1.24 27.18
CA ASP A 103 -5.78 2.45 27.64
C ASP A 103 -5.24 3.78 27.06
N ARG A 104 -4.22 3.73 26.15
CA ARG A 104 -3.64 4.93 25.51
C ARG A 104 -3.65 4.87 23.98
N GLY A 105 -3.96 3.68 23.38
CA GLY A 105 -3.94 3.49 21.95
C GLY A 105 -2.52 3.44 21.37
N PHE A 106 -2.36 3.78 20.09
CA PHE A 106 -1.08 3.69 19.39
C PHE A 106 -0.13 4.83 19.78
N ILE A 107 1.01 4.47 20.37
CA ILE A 107 2.08 5.38 20.82
C ILE A 107 3.35 5.07 20.03
N GLU A 108 4.00 6.11 19.51
CA GLU A 108 5.27 6.01 18.77
C GLU A 108 6.38 5.41 19.66
N ALA A 109 7.22 4.53 19.11
CA ALA A 109 8.29 3.83 19.84
C ALA A 109 9.21 4.78 20.61
N GLY A 110 9.56 5.93 20.02
CA GLY A 110 10.38 6.95 20.69
C GLY A 110 9.70 7.68 21.83
N ARG A 111 8.40 7.44 22.06
CA ARG A 111 7.59 8.02 23.16
C ARG A 111 7.11 6.99 24.17
N LEU A 112 7.47 5.73 23.99
CA LEU A 112 7.19 4.68 24.97
C LEU A 112 8.00 4.90 26.23
N LEU A 113 7.41 4.56 27.34
CA LEU A 113 8.05 4.65 28.67
C LEU A 113 8.24 3.24 29.22
N VAL A 114 9.24 3.08 30.08
CA VAL A 114 9.37 1.87 30.91
C VAL A 114 8.10 1.68 31.71
N ASP A 115 7.63 0.44 31.84
CA ASP A 115 6.36 0.03 32.42
C ASP A 115 5.11 0.32 31.57
N ASP A 116 5.23 0.89 30.34
CA ASP A 116 4.11 0.94 29.39
C ASP A 116 3.66 -0.50 29.10
N LYS A 117 2.35 -0.73 29.19
CA LYS A 117 1.72 -2.02 28.97
C LYS A 117 1.24 -2.11 27.52
N LEU A 118 1.91 -2.92 26.71
CA LEU A 118 1.51 -3.22 25.35
C LEU A 118 0.60 -4.46 25.32
N VAL A 119 -0.05 -4.70 24.19
CA VAL A 119 -0.98 -5.81 24.00
C VAL A 119 -0.48 -6.74 22.91
N SER A 120 -0.51 -8.06 23.17
CA SER A 120 -0.24 -9.10 22.17
C SER A 120 -1.50 -9.49 21.40
N VAL A 121 -1.33 -10.26 20.30
CA VAL A 121 -2.46 -10.86 19.55
C VAL A 121 -3.36 -11.74 20.42
N ASN A 122 -2.81 -12.36 21.48
CA ASN A 122 -3.53 -13.23 22.41
C ASN A 122 -4.19 -12.43 23.55
N GLY A 123 -3.97 -11.12 23.62
CA GLY A 123 -4.40 -10.27 24.73
C GLY A 123 -3.48 -10.34 25.96
N ASP A 124 -2.29 -10.94 25.81
CA ASP A 124 -1.31 -10.98 26.90
C ASP A 124 -0.70 -9.61 27.18
N ASP A 125 -0.40 -9.35 28.44
CA ASP A 125 0.24 -8.12 28.88
C ASP A 125 1.74 -8.15 28.58
N LEU A 126 2.20 -7.21 27.78
CA LEU A 126 3.61 -7.04 27.43
C LEU A 126 4.13 -5.74 28.04
N PHE A 127 5.18 -5.81 28.86
CA PHE A 127 5.73 -4.62 29.52
C PHE A 127 7.00 -4.15 28.86
N VAL A 128 7.08 -2.84 28.61
CA VAL A 128 8.30 -2.18 28.15
C VAL A 128 9.29 -2.10 29.31
N GLU A 129 10.42 -2.80 29.20
CA GLU A 129 11.45 -2.84 30.24
C GLU A 129 12.58 -1.83 29.98
N TYR A 130 12.81 -1.50 28.69
CA TYR A 130 13.89 -0.61 28.30
C TYR A 130 13.57 0.08 26.97
N VAL A 131 13.97 1.35 26.87
CA VAL A 131 13.87 2.16 25.64
C VAL A 131 15.19 2.91 25.47
N LYS A 132 15.82 2.78 24.31
CA LYS A 132 17.03 3.50 23.96
C LYS A 132 17.01 3.95 22.51
N THR A 133 17.31 5.21 22.27
CA THR A 133 17.59 5.72 20.92
C THR A 133 19.07 5.52 20.61
N GLU A 134 19.37 5.08 19.40
CA GLU A 134 20.71 4.92 18.85
C GLU A 134 20.84 5.74 17.58
N GLU A 135 21.88 6.59 17.54
CA GLU A 135 22.32 7.27 16.32
C GLU A 135 23.40 6.42 15.65
N LEU A 136 23.26 6.16 14.37
CA LEU A 136 24.15 5.30 13.59
C LEU A 136 25.16 6.13 12.79
N ASP A 137 26.38 5.68 12.72
CA ASP A 137 27.43 6.32 11.87
C ASP A 137 27.20 6.08 10.37
N THR A 138 26.39 5.10 10.01
CA THR A 138 26.06 4.74 8.61
C THR A 138 24.58 4.45 8.45
N LEU A 139 24.04 4.77 7.27
CA LEU A 139 22.66 4.44 6.93
C LEU A 139 22.47 2.94 6.79
N ILE A 140 21.41 2.42 7.40
CA ILE A 140 20.99 1.01 7.27
C ILE A 140 19.61 0.91 6.62
N ASP A 141 19.34 -0.23 5.98
CA ASP A 141 18.03 -0.52 5.41
C ASP A 141 17.05 -0.94 6.52
N VAL A 142 15.87 -0.33 6.50
CA VAL A 142 14.73 -0.69 7.34
C VAL A 142 13.51 -0.97 6.45
N HIS A 143 12.62 -1.84 6.94
CA HIS A 143 11.54 -2.43 6.18
C HIS A 143 10.19 -2.09 6.76
N ASN A 144 9.19 -1.95 5.90
CA ASN A 144 7.78 -1.88 6.24
C ASN A 144 6.94 -2.45 5.09
N PHE A 145 5.65 -2.63 5.31
CA PHE A 145 4.70 -3.10 4.31
C PHE A 145 3.32 -2.53 4.62
N GLN A 146 2.47 -2.42 3.61
CA GLN A 146 1.08 -1.97 3.79
C GLN A 146 0.17 -3.18 3.98
N VAL A 147 -0.70 -3.09 5.00
CA VAL A 147 -1.73 -4.10 5.30
C VAL A 147 -3.09 -3.60 4.83
N GLU A 148 -3.85 -4.47 4.17
CA GLU A 148 -5.23 -4.24 3.73
C GLU A 148 -6.13 -3.84 4.92
N ASP A 149 -7.03 -2.89 4.73
CA ASP A 149 -8.08 -2.42 5.64
C ASP A 149 -7.60 -1.90 7.01
N PHE A 150 -7.12 -2.78 7.88
CA PHE A 150 -6.90 -2.50 9.30
C PHE A 150 -5.60 -1.77 9.58
N HIS A 151 -4.64 -1.80 8.64
CA HIS A 151 -3.32 -1.14 8.78
C HIS A 151 -2.56 -1.52 10.06
N THR A 152 -2.81 -2.69 10.63
CA THR A 152 -2.13 -3.21 11.83
C THR A 152 -1.56 -4.60 11.58
N TYR A 153 -0.61 -5.01 12.41
CA TYR A 153 -0.04 -6.35 12.40
C TYR A 153 0.68 -6.64 13.71
N PHE A 154 1.30 -7.81 13.83
CA PHE A 154 1.96 -8.27 15.05
C PHE A 154 3.42 -8.60 14.78
N VAL A 155 4.31 -8.16 15.68
CA VAL A 155 5.76 -8.29 15.53
C VAL A 155 6.41 -8.97 16.72
N GLY A 156 7.58 -9.57 16.48
CA GLY A 156 8.36 -10.30 17.45
C GLY A 156 7.78 -11.67 17.79
N ASN A 157 8.48 -12.43 18.65
CA ASN A 157 7.96 -13.69 19.19
C ASN A 157 6.82 -13.45 20.19
N LEU A 158 6.82 -12.29 20.84
CA LEU A 158 5.78 -11.85 21.78
C LEU A 158 4.51 -11.36 21.07
N LEU A 159 4.55 -11.21 19.74
CA LEU A 159 3.42 -10.79 18.92
C LEU A 159 2.85 -9.44 19.37
N ALA A 160 3.72 -8.46 19.59
CA ALA A 160 3.33 -7.11 19.97
C ALA A 160 2.50 -6.46 18.86
N TRP A 161 1.37 -5.86 19.23
CA TRP A 161 0.47 -5.20 18.28
C TRP A 161 0.99 -3.84 17.86
N VAL A 162 1.20 -3.65 16.57
CA VAL A 162 1.72 -2.43 15.98
C VAL A 162 0.79 -1.92 14.87
N HIS A 163 0.84 -0.62 14.64
CA HIS A 163 0.10 0.00 13.56
C HIS A 163 1.03 0.27 12.39
N ASN A 164 0.62 -0.18 11.23
CA ASN A 164 1.22 0.27 9.99
C ASN A 164 0.77 1.70 9.69
N LYS A 165 1.32 2.67 10.43
CA LYS A 165 1.17 4.09 10.12
C LYS A 165 2.08 4.43 8.94
N THR A 166 1.87 3.74 7.83
CA THR A 166 2.27 4.21 6.54
C THR A 166 1.13 5.08 6.01
N CYS A 167 1.16 6.35 6.37
CA CYS A 167 0.77 7.31 5.36
C CYS A 167 1.79 7.15 4.25
N PRO A 168 1.46 6.57 3.10
CA PRO A 168 2.36 6.59 1.97
C PRO A 168 2.88 8.02 1.82
N PRO A 169 4.13 8.26 1.41
CA PRO A 169 4.71 9.59 1.37
C PRO A 169 3.83 10.65 0.70
N HIS A 170 2.97 10.20 -0.21
CA HIS A 170 2.01 11.01 -0.97
C HIS A 170 0.67 11.24 -0.25
N MET A 171 0.45 10.66 0.94
CA MET A 171 -0.78 10.84 1.73
C MET A 171 -0.54 11.65 2.99
N ASN A 172 -1.59 12.27 3.51
CA ASN A 172 -1.65 12.91 4.82
C ASN A 172 -2.10 11.87 5.88
N GLU A 173 -1.90 12.18 7.16
CA GLU A 173 -2.31 11.31 8.27
C GLU A 173 -3.83 11.03 8.32
N ASP A 174 -4.63 11.90 7.74
CA ASP A 174 -6.09 11.75 7.61
C ASP A 174 -6.52 10.89 6.40
N GLY A 175 -5.55 10.30 5.68
CA GLY A 175 -5.78 9.48 4.49
C GLY A 175 -6.07 10.28 3.21
N THR A 176 -6.00 11.61 3.24
CA THR A 176 -6.09 12.43 2.03
C THR A 176 -4.76 12.51 1.29
N LEU A 177 -4.79 12.75 -0.01
CA LEU A 177 -3.58 12.89 -0.81
C LEU A 177 -2.93 14.27 -0.61
N LYS A 178 -1.59 14.28 -0.55
CA LYS A 178 -0.82 15.53 -0.55
C LYS A 178 -0.85 16.20 -1.92
N PRO A 179 -0.86 17.54 -1.98
CA PRO A 179 -0.84 18.27 -3.24
C PRO A 179 0.51 18.15 -3.96
N ASN A 180 0.46 18.22 -5.32
CA ASN A 180 1.63 18.26 -6.20
C ASN A 180 2.62 17.10 -6.00
N GLN A 181 2.09 15.90 -5.73
CA GLN A 181 2.91 14.68 -5.61
C GLN A 181 2.91 13.89 -6.91
N GLU A 182 4.02 13.21 -7.17
CA GLU A 182 4.11 12.08 -8.09
C GLU A 182 4.46 10.84 -7.26
N TYR A 183 3.68 9.77 -7.40
CA TYR A 183 3.84 8.56 -6.59
C TYR A 183 3.49 7.31 -7.38
N LYS A 184 3.87 6.16 -6.84
CA LYS A 184 3.48 4.85 -7.35
C LYS A 184 2.60 4.16 -6.33
N ALA A 185 1.57 3.44 -6.82
CA ALA A 185 0.68 2.65 -5.98
C ALA A 185 0.17 1.40 -6.71
N GLY A 186 -0.31 0.42 -5.91
CA GLY A 186 -0.78 -0.87 -6.39
C GLY A 186 0.35 -1.87 -6.68
N GLU A 187 0.02 -3.15 -6.81
CA GLU A 187 0.98 -4.25 -7.02
C GLU A 187 1.91 -4.05 -8.22
N ASN A 188 1.38 -3.43 -9.28
CA ASN A 188 2.12 -3.21 -10.51
C ASN A 188 2.83 -1.84 -10.55
N GLY A 189 2.80 -1.06 -9.44
CA GLY A 189 3.51 0.20 -9.31
C GLY A 189 3.11 1.25 -10.34
N TYR A 190 1.81 1.41 -10.61
CA TYR A 190 1.31 2.44 -11.50
C TYR A 190 1.61 3.83 -10.97
N THR A 191 1.92 4.77 -11.86
CA THR A 191 2.32 6.13 -11.50
C THR A 191 1.11 7.06 -11.48
N TYR A 192 0.99 7.87 -10.43
CA TYR A 192 -0.09 8.85 -10.25
C TYR A 192 0.49 10.24 -9.99
N LYS A 193 -0.29 11.27 -10.29
CA LYS A 193 0.03 12.66 -9.91
C LYS A 193 -1.17 13.31 -9.27
N THR A 194 -0.92 14.17 -8.27
CA THR A 194 -1.92 15.04 -7.68
C THR A 194 -1.79 16.48 -8.15
N ASP A 195 -2.92 17.20 -8.16
CA ASP A 195 -2.97 18.64 -8.40
C ASP A 195 -2.62 19.46 -7.14
N ALA A 196 -2.68 20.78 -7.24
CA ALA A 196 -2.43 21.69 -6.10
C ALA A 196 -3.44 21.56 -4.93
N ASN A 197 -4.54 20.82 -5.11
CA ASN A 197 -5.56 20.58 -4.11
C ASN A 197 -5.49 19.16 -3.53
N GLY A 198 -4.50 18.34 -3.96
CA GLY A 198 -4.40 16.94 -3.55
C GLY A 198 -5.36 16.00 -4.29
N ASN A 199 -6.01 16.42 -5.36
CA ASN A 199 -6.83 15.52 -6.18
C ASN A 199 -5.96 14.78 -7.20
N ILE A 200 -6.24 13.52 -7.49
CA ILE A 200 -5.52 12.78 -8.55
C ILE A 200 -5.76 13.45 -9.90
N SER A 201 -4.72 14.03 -10.48
CA SER A 201 -4.78 14.71 -11.79
C SER A 201 -4.50 13.78 -12.96
N SER A 202 -3.65 12.76 -12.74
CA SER A 202 -3.39 11.74 -13.76
C SER A 202 -2.97 10.40 -13.13
N ALA A 203 -3.16 9.33 -13.91
CA ALA A 203 -2.62 8.01 -13.63
C ALA A 203 -2.02 7.43 -14.91
N HIS A 204 -0.89 6.72 -14.80
CA HIS A 204 -0.13 6.17 -15.92
C HIS A 204 0.32 4.74 -15.67
N ALA A 205 0.31 3.93 -16.71
CA ALA A 205 0.90 2.60 -16.75
C ALA A 205 1.63 2.36 -18.08
N ASP A 206 2.92 2.01 -18.01
CA ASP A 206 3.70 1.60 -19.20
C ASP A 206 3.11 0.34 -19.83
N GLU A 207 2.76 -0.66 -19.02
CA GLU A 207 2.12 -1.90 -19.43
C GLU A 207 1.12 -2.35 -18.36
N LEU A 208 -0.09 -2.71 -18.77
CA LEU A 208 -1.11 -3.25 -17.89
C LEU A 208 -0.89 -4.74 -17.67
N LYS A 209 -0.98 -5.19 -16.41
CA LYS A 209 -0.85 -6.60 -16.04
C LYS A 209 -2.07 -7.01 -15.20
N PHE A 210 -2.33 -8.32 -15.14
CA PHE A 210 -3.24 -8.84 -14.14
C PHE A 210 -2.61 -8.80 -12.76
N LYS A 211 -3.43 -8.76 -11.74
CA LYS A 211 -3.04 -8.88 -10.34
C LYS A 211 -2.44 -10.26 -10.04
N THR A 212 -1.64 -10.33 -8.99
CA THR A 212 -1.03 -11.57 -8.48
C THR A 212 -1.75 -12.13 -7.26
N HIS A 213 -2.43 -11.28 -6.46
CA HIS A 213 -3.17 -11.71 -5.29
C HIS A 213 -4.47 -12.45 -5.63
N ASP A 214 -4.89 -13.36 -4.75
CA ASP A 214 -6.16 -14.06 -4.85
C ASP A 214 -7.33 -13.20 -4.37
N GLY A 215 -8.55 -13.55 -4.81
CA GLY A 215 -9.77 -12.88 -4.40
C GLY A 215 -9.91 -11.44 -4.94
N ARG A 216 -10.74 -10.64 -4.32
CA ARG A 216 -10.91 -9.21 -4.54
C ARG A 216 -10.63 -8.47 -3.24
N LEU A 217 -9.78 -7.46 -3.28
CA LEU A 217 -9.52 -6.62 -2.13
C LEU A 217 -10.74 -5.75 -1.80
N ASN A 218 -11.01 -5.57 -0.52
CA ASN A 218 -11.91 -4.51 -0.07
C ASN A 218 -11.26 -3.17 -0.39
N HIS A 219 -12.05 -2.19 -0.78
CA HIS A 219 -11.54 -0.89 -1.16
C HIS A 219 -12.17 0.21 -0.31
N ASN A 220 -11.42 1.25 -0.10
CA ASN A 220 -11.88 2.43 0.63
C ASN A 220 -13.07 3.07 -0.08
N SER A 221 -14.17 3.26 0.61
CA SER A 221 -15.40 3.83 0.02
C SER A 221 -15.51 5.34 0.16
N ASN A 222 -14.60 6.01 0.92
CA ASN A 222 -14.70 7.40 1.35
C ASN A 222 -14.01 8.38 0.39
N THR A 223 -14.28 8.26 -0.92
CA THR A 223 -13.70 9.16 -1.92
C THR A 223 -14.21 10.60 -1.79
N ALA A 224 -13.29 11.56 -1.99
CA ALA A 224 -13.59 12.98 -1.85
C ALA A 224 -14.66 13.47 -2.84
N GLY A 225 -15.53 14.38 -2.38
CA GLY A 225 -16.58 15.01 -3.19
C GLY A 225 -17.68 14.06 -3.66
N LYS A 226 -17.86 12.91 -3.04
CA LYS A 226 -18.84 11.87 -3.42
C LYS A 226 -20.28 12.38 -3.36
N LEU A 227 -21.02 12.19 -4.43
CA LEU A 227 -22.44 12.53 -4.54
C LEU A 227 -23.31 11.29 -4.36
N PRO A 228 -24.61 11.44 -3.97
CA PRO A 228 -25.55 10.32 -4.01
C PRO A 228 -25.58 9.64 -5.38
N GLY A 229 -25.38 8.33 -5.39
CA GLY A 229 -25.30 7.53 -6.62
C GLY A 229 -23.90 7.42 -7.22
N ASP A 230 -22.87 7.93 -6.54
CA ASP A 230 -21.48 7.67 -6.92
C ASP A 230 -20.93 6.41 -6.23
N ASP A 231 -20.00 5.77 -6.90
CA ASP A 231 -19.13 4.73 -6.35
C ASP A 231 -17.75 5.31 -6.02
N ALA A 232 -16.97 4.62 -5.20
CA ALA A 232 -15.53 4.74 -5.20
C ALA A 232 -14.99 3.96 -6.41
N GLY A 233 -14.63 4.67 -7.46
CA GLY A 233 -14.19 4.08 -8.73
C GLY A 233 -12.67 4.03 -8.81
N HIS A 234 -12.12 2.86 -9.12
CA HIS A 234 -10.69 2.70 -9.38
C HIS A 234 -10.30 3.37 -10.70
N LEU A 235 -9.10 3.95 -10.75
CA LEU A 235 -8.46 4.34 -12.01
C LEU A 235 -7.84 3.13 -12.70
N PHE A 236 -7.10 2.31 -11.97
CA PHE A 236 -6.74 0.95 -12.36
C PHE A 236 -7.46 -0.05 -11.45
N ALA A 237 -8.30 -0.90 -12.03
CA ALA A 237 -9.13 -1.84 -11.25
C ALA A 237 -8.29 -2.89 -10.51
N ASP A 238 -8.83 -3.43 -9.40
CA ASP A 238 -8.28 -4.53 -8.63
C ASP A 238 -7.77 -5.69 -9.50
N GLN A 239 -8.52 -6.09 -10.53
CA GLN A 239 -8.10 -7.16 -11.46
C GLN A 239 -6.79 -6.87 -12.21
N PHE A 240 -6.33 -5.63 -12.21
CA PHE A 240 -5.07 -5.20 -12.80
C PHE A 240 -4.03 -4.82 -11.73
N GLY A 241 -4.25 -5.20 -10.46
CA GLY A 241 -3.35 -4.89 -9.36
C GLY A 241 -3.34 -3.42 -8.96
N GLY A 242 -4.41 -2.67 -9.21
CA GLY A 242 -4.56 -1.30 -8.73
C GLY A 242 -4.81 -1.27 -7.22
N SER A 243 -4.26 -0.25 -6.53
CA SER A 243 -4.43 -0.05 -5.10
C SER A 243 -5.91 0.05 -4.70
N PRO A 244 -6.33 -0.54 -3.57
CA PRO A 244 -7.68 -0.40 -3.03
C PRO A 244 -7.89 0.91 -2.25
N GLU A 245 -6.84 1.73 -2.07
CA GLU A 245 -6.85 2.93 -1.25
C GLU A 245 -7.17 4.21 -2.06
N LEU A 246 -7.32 5.33 -1.35
CA LEU A 246 -7.67 6.62 -1.93
C LEU A 246 -6.65 7.15 -2.95
N ASP A 247 -5.46 6.58 -3.01
CA ASP A 247 -4.40 6.88 -3.98
C ASP A 247 -4.68 6.38 -5.40
N ASN A 248 -5.72 5.55 -5.57
CA ASN A 248 -6.19 5.05 -6.86
C ASN A 248 -7.72 5.19 -7.03
N LEU A 249 -8.41 5.74 -6.03
CA LEU A 249 -9.88 5.81 -5.99
C LEU A 249 -10.39 7.25 -6.13
N VAL A 250 -11.42 7.43 -6.94
CA VAL A 250 -12.11 8.71 -7.10
C VAL A 250 -13.62 8.54 -7.08
N SER A 251 -14.35 9.60 -6.73
CA SER A 251 -15.81 9.61 -6.82
C SER A 251 -16.28 9.52 -8.27
N GLN A 252 -16.95 8.46 -8.64
CA GLN A 252 -17.36 8.13 -9.99
C GLN A 252 -18.83 7.73 -10.06
N LYS A 253 -19.58 8.26 -11.04
CA LYS A 253 -20.97 7.83 -11.27
C LYS A 253 -21.07 6.32 -11.37
N SER A 254 -22.00 5.70 -10.62
CA SER A 254 -22.18 4.24 -10.62
C SER A 254 -22.46 3.67 -12.01
N GLY A 255 -23.19 4.38 -12.85
CA GLY A 255 -23.44 3.98 -14.23
C GLY A 255 -22.19 3.97 -15.13
N LEU A 256 -21.22 4.86 -14.84
CA LEU A 256 -19.94 4.87 -15.52
C LEU A 256 -19.03 3.74 -15.01
N ASN A 257 -18.95 3.60 -13.69
CA ASN A 257 -18.12 2.62 -12.99
C ASN A 257 -18.62 1.17 -13.17
N ARG A 258 -19.91 0.90 -12.97
CA ARG A 258 -20.49 -0.46 -13.06
C ARG A 258 -20.93 -0.80 -14.49
N GLY A 259 -21.09 0.21 -15.33
CA GLY A 259 -21.64 0.09 -16.67
C GLY A 259 -23.17 0.18 -16.70
N ILE A 260 -23.68 0.57 -17.84
CA ILE A 260 -25.13 0.64 -18.13
C ILE A 260 -25.43 -0.34 -19.25
N LYS A 261 -26.48 -1.19 -19.08
CA LYS A 261 -26.90 -2.13 -20.11
C LYS A 261 -27.20 -1.40 -21.43
N GLY A 262 -26.55 -1.85 -22.51
CA GLY A 262 -26.70 -1.26 -23.84
C GLY A 262 -25.85 0.00 -24.09
N ASN A 263 -25.09 0.52 -23.10
CA ASN A 263 -24.18 1.62 -23.30
C ASN A 263 -22.70 1.13 -23.34
N PRO A 264 -22.07 1.08 -24.53
CA PRO A 264 -20.67 0.65 -24.65
C PRO A 264 -19.68 1.72 -24.18
N LYS A 265 -20.12 2.98 -24.00
CA LYS A 265 -19.26 4.12 -23.65
C LYS A 265 -19.20 4.32 -22.13
N THR A 266 -18.76 3.29 -21.39
CA THR A 266 -18.56 3.36 -19.95
C THR A 266 -17.13 2.96 -19.58
N TYR A 267 -16.65 3.41 -18.42
CA TYR A 267 -15.33 3.05 -17.90
C TYR A 267 -15.20 1.54 -17.76
N ARG A 268 -16.24 0.88 -17.22
CA ARG A 268 -16.34 -0.57 -17.11
C ARG A 268 -16.13 -1.32 -18.43
N ASN A 269 -16.64 -0.79 -19.55
CA ASN A 269 -16.48 -1.44 -20.86
C ASN A 269 -15.06 -1.26 -21.43
N MET A 270 -14.40 -0.16 -21.12
CA MET A 270 -12.99 0.04 -21.42
C MET A 270 -12.13 -0.98 -20.65
N GLU A 271 -12.34 -1.14 -19.34
CA GLU A 271 -11.65 -2.16 -18.52
C GLU A 271 -11.90 -3.58 -19.03
N LYS A 272 -13.13 -3.90 -19.46
CA LYS A 272 -13.43 -5.19 -20.10
C LYS A 272 -12.64 -5.38 -21.41
N GLN A 273 -12.48 -4.33 -22.21
CA GLN A 273 -11.66 -4.39 -23.42
C GLN A 273 -10.20 -4.70 -23.07
N TRP A 274 -9.63 -4.03 -22.06
CA TRP A 274 -8.28 -4.32 -21.56
C TRP A 274 -8.14 -5.78 -21.09
N SER A 275 -9.06 -6.22 -20.21
CA SER A 275 -9.06 -7.60 -19.71
C SER A 275 -9.17 -8.63 -20.83
N THR A 276 -9.99 -8.37 -21.86
CA THR A 276 -10.12 -9.27 -23.00
C THR A 276 -8.84 -9.31 -23.84
N ALA A 277 -8.21 -8.16 -24.08
CA ALA A 277 -6.94 -8.07 -24.80
C ALA A 277 -5.84 -8.88 -24.09
N LEU A 278 -5.66 -8.67 -22.78
CA LEU A 278 -4.69 -9.39 -21.96
C LEU A 278 -4.94 -10.91 -21.97
N LYS A 279 -6.20 -11.35 -21.82
CA LYS A 279 -6.58 -12.79 -21.88
C LYS A 279 -6.27 -13.43 -23.23
N ASN A 280 -6.30 -12.64 -24.30
CA ASN A 280 -5.95 -13.08 -25.64
C ASN A 280 -4.42 -12.98 -25.94
N GLY A 281 -3.60 -12.70 -24.94
CA GLY A 281 -2.15 -12.57 -25.07
C GLY A 281 -1.70 -11.27 -25.75
N GLN A 282 -2.60 -10.30 -25.91
CA GLN A 282 -2.28 -8.97 -26.46
C GLN A 282 -1.70 -8.07 -25.36
N LYS A 283 -0.84 -7.13 -25.75
CA LYS A 283 -0.31 -6.13 -24.83
C LYS A 283 -1.22 -4.92 -24.76
N VAL A 284 -1.48 -4.43 -23.55
CA VAL A 284 -2.13 -3.14 -23.28
C VAL A 284 -1.09 -2.24 -22.67
N THR A 285 -0.68 -1.19 -23.38
CA THR A 285 0.47 -0.34 -23.01
C THR A 285 0.15 1.13 -23.13
N ASP A 286 1.05 1.95 -22.58
CA ASP A 286 0.99 3.43 -22.67
C ASP A 286 -0.38 3.96 -22.26
N ILE A 287 -0.86 3.53 -21.09
CA ILE A 287 -2.14 3.96 -20.57
C ILE A 287 -1.95 5.28 -19.83
N ASP A 288 -2.61 6.33 -20.30
CA ASP A 288 -2.69 7.63 -19.65
C ASP A 288 -4.15 7.95 -19.32
N ILE A 289 -4.42 8.21 -18.04
CA ILE A 289 -5.73 8.62 -17.53
C ILE A 289 -5.58 10.02 -16.98
N ASN A 290 -6.19 11.02 -17.61
CA ASN A 290 -6.18 12.40 -17.17
C ASN A 290 -7.55 12.79 -16.62
N LEU A 291 -7.56 13.39 -15.43
CA LEU A 291 -8.78 13.79 -14.73
C LEU A 291 -8.95 15.30 -14.79
N SER A 292 -10.18 15.72 -15.08
CA SER A 292 -10.58 17.13 -15.06
C SER A 292 -11.51 17.40 -13.90
N TYR A 293 -11.33 18.54 -13.23
CA TYR A 293 -12.15 18.97 -12.10
C TYR A 293 -12.83 20.30 -12.40
N LYS A 294 -14.02 20.51 -11.84
CA LYS A 294 -14.63 21.86 -11.79
C LYS A 294 -13.99 22.64 -10.64
N ASN A 295 -13.95 23.97 -10.76
CA ASN A 295 -13.39 24.83 -9.72
C ASN A 295 -13.97 24.49 -8.33
N GLY A 296 -13.07 24.25 -7.36
CA GLY A 296 -13.41 23.94 -5.97
C GLY A 296 -14.00 22.55 -5.72
N SER A 297 -14.02 21.65 -6.69
CA SER A 297 -14.53 20.29 -6.55
C SER A 297 -13.41 19.28 -6.42
N SER A 298 -13.51 18.36 -5.44
CA SER A 298 -12.65 17.17 -5.36
C SER A 298 -13.23 15.97 -6.14
N ARG A 299 -14.41 16.12 -6.74
CA ARG A 299 -15.01 15.12 -7.61
C ARG A 299 -14.61 15.37 -9.05
N PRO A 300 -14.01 14.39 -9.76
CA PRO A 300 -13.71 14.54 -11.18
C PRO A 300 -14.98 14.85 -11.99
N SER A 301 -14.87 15.74 -12.96
CA SER A 301 -15.95 16.03 -13.91
C SER A 301 -15.83 15.24 -15.21
N ALA A 302 -14.62 14.80 -15.56
CA ALA A 302 -14.37 13.98 -16.73
C ALA A 302 -13.05 13.18 -16.58
N PHE A 303 -12.95 12.13 -17.39
CA PHE A 303 -11.75 11.31 -17.59
C PHE A 303 -11.41 11.27 -19.07
N ASP A 304 -10.19 11.65 -19.43
CA ASP A 304 -9.62 11.50 -20.76
C ASP A 304 -8.57 10.38 -20.71
N VAL A 305 -8.82 9.30 -21.45
CA VAL A 305 -7.99 8.10 -21.38
C VAL A 305 -7.42 7.78 -22.76
N SER A 306 -6.09 7.65 -22.85
CA SER A 306 -5.41 7.08 -24.02
C SER A 306 -4.70 5.79 -23.65
N TYR A 307 -4.64 4.83 -24.56
CA TYR A 307 -3.95 3.56 -24.39
C TYR A 307 -3.69 2.88 -25.73
N LYS A 308 -2.78 1.91 -25.74
CA LYS A 308 -2.51 1.09 -26.92
C LYS A 308 -2.86 -0.38 -26.66
N ILE A 309 -3.38 -1.07 -27.67
CA ILE A 309 -3.50 -2.53 -27.71
C ILE A 309 -2.70 -3.01 -28.92
N ASP A 310 -1.65 -3.79 -28.69
CA ASP A 310 -0.69 -4.21 -29.71
C ASP A 310 -0.20 -3.06 -30.60
N GLY A 311 0.11 -1.92 -29.95
CA GLY A 311 0.59 -0.71 -30.62
C GLY A 311 -0.50 0.16 -31.27
N LYS A 312 -1.76 -0.30 -31.38
CA LYS A 312 -2.87 0.48 -31.90
C LYS A 312 -3.42 1.41 -30.83
N LEU A 313 -3.42 2.73 -31.12
CA LEU A 313 -3.89 3.78 -30.19
C LEU A 313 -5.41 3.81 -30.11
N PHE A 314 -5.91 4.00 -28.89
CA PHE A 314 -7.31 4.25 -28.53
C PHE A 314 -7.41 5.49 -27.65
N ASN A 315 -8.43 6.32 -27.87
CA ASN A 315 -8.77 7.44 -27.00
C ASN A 315 -10.20 7.31 -26.52
N ARG A 316 -10.45 7.67 -25.27
CA ARG A 316 -11.77 7.66 -24.62
C ARG A 316 -11.96 8.94 -23.84
N HIS A 317 -13.19 9.46 -23.86
CA HIS A 317 -13.62 10.56 -23.01
C HIS A 317 -14.87 10.15 -22.25
N PHE A 318 -14.87 10.31 -20.93
CA PHE A 318 -15.98 9.98 -20.06
C PHE A 318 -16.39 11.21 -19.23
N LYS A 319 -17.66 11.60 -19.32
CA LYS A 319 -18.24 12.62 -18.43
C LYS A 319 -18.71 11.96 -17.14
N ASN A 320 -18.24 12.50 -16.03
CA ASN A 320 -18.56 12.00 -14.69
C ASN A 320 -19.64 12.84 -14.00
#